data_1e5da992a564b0c81d019e8cc2c354d3
#
_entry.id   1e5da992a564b0c81d019e8cc2c354d3
#
_cell.length_a   1.000
_cell.length_b   1.000
_cell.length_c   1.000
_cell.angle_alpha   90.00
_cell.angle_beta   90.00
_cell.angle_gamma   90.00
#
_symmetry.space_group_name_H-M   'P 1'
#
loop_
_entity.id
_entity.type
_entity.pdbx_description
1 polymer ?
#
loop_
_entity_poly.entity_id
_entity_poly.type
_entity_poly.pdbx_seq_one_letter_code
_entity_poly.pdbx_strand_id
1 'polypeptide(L)'
;MLNLLIVEDEQVIRNGLEKHVPWQELGIDRVFTAENAECGLRICQDYRPDIVVSDINMPGMNGVELCKCIREKFPQCQIIFISGYSDKEYLKAAITLGAVSYVEKPIDIKELSGAVKQAVERVRQSSRQNETVLHALLQPAPGEKMELQLYGAERQLERDAVFQIFLLKRKEIIRNVDEFTQICKQAVEEIAGECKGRLHMLADYVEENCFALLLSSDCTDLLIREEQGRRFCEALLAKRNEQDKWFLAAGRPVNSLETVICSYHSAQNAMKTLAYKGWNNFAMPDESAREYLGTISLEEEHAFRKALTDSRVEEARQMLHGWYTRLVEERAELSFQVRNIYYILDTIIMQVEDMTPRKQRECADAGRHFLDETQTIYEMQEFVEEHLQWFGHDHEEVKANILIKKVIDYMNNHLSDKDMSIKLLADEVYLTPTYLSSLFKKTTGSTIGQYLTEIRMNRAQELLTDPGWKLYQVAEMVGFEDANYFAKTFKKKTGMLPSEYRESKLQ
;
A
#
# COMPACT_ATOMS: atom_id res chain seq x y z
N MET A 1 -12.29 -7.22 2.51
CA MET A 1 -11.80 -8.61 2.31
C MET A 1 -11.33 -9.14 3.65
N LEU A 2 -11.73 -10.36 4.03
CA LEU A 2 -11.30 -10.97 5.28
C LEU A 2 -10.20 -11.99 5.02
N ASN A 3 -9.05 -11.77 5.64
CA ASN A 3 -7.85 -12.59 5.52
C ASN A 3 -7.71 -13.49 6.76
N LEU A 4 -7.38 -14.77 6.54
CA LEU A 4 -7.16 -15.72 7.61
C LEU A 4 -5.77 -16.35 7.48
N LEU A 5 -5.06 -16.49 8.60
CA LEU A 5 -3.78 -17.19 8.68
C LEU A 5 -3.92 -18.47 9.49
N ILE A 6 -3.44 -19.57 8.95
CA ILE A 6 -3.31 -20.86 9.66
C ILE A 6 -1.84 -21.05 10.01
N VAL A 7 -1.53 -21.28 11.29
CA VAL A 7 -0.18 -21.60 11.77
C VAL A 7 -0.22 -22.99 12.39
N GLU A 8 0.42 -23.95 11.71
CA GLU A 8 0.42 -25.36 12.09
C GLU A 8 1.72 -25.99 11.59
N ASP A 9 2.50 -26.65 12.44
CA ASP A 9 3.79 -27.25 12.06
C ASP A 9 3.62 -28.56 11.28
N GLU A 10 2.57 -29.32 11.55
CA GLU A 10 2.27 -30.56 10.83
C GLU A 10 1.71 -30.27 9.43
N GLN A 11 2.51 -30.53 8.39
CA GLN A 11 2.14 -30.27 6.99
C GLN A 11 0.82 -30.96 6.57
N VAL A 12 0.54 -32.15 7.09
CA VAL A 12 -0.67 -32.91 6.74
C VAL A 12 -1.92 -32.19 7.28
N ILE A 13 -1.86 -31.71 8.53
CA ILE A 13 -2.95 -31.00 9.17
C ILE A 13 -3.13 -29.64 8.48
N ARG A 14 -2.06 -28.89 8.29
CA ARG A 14 -2.06 -27.58 7.62
C ARG A 14 -2.70 -27.63 6.24
N ASN A 15 -2.26 -28.57 5.39
CA ASN A 15 -2.86 -28.77 4.05
C ASN A 15 -4.31 -29.27 4.12
N GLY A 16 -4.64 -30.06 5.12
CA GLY A 16 -5.99 -30.52 5.36
C GLY A 16 -6.96 -29.38 5.68
N LEU A 17 -6.56 -28.47 6.58
CA LEU A 17 -7.33 -27.28 6.95
C LEU A 17 -7.49 -26.34 5.75
N GLU A 18 -6.42 -26.07 5.01
CA GLU A 18 -6.47 -25.21 3.83
C GLU A 18 -7.47 -25.69 2.79
N LYS A 19 -7.52 -27.01 2.50
CA LYS A 19 -8.29 -27.58 1.39
C LYS A 19 -9.70 -28.05 1.72
N HIS A 20 -9.96 -28.48 2.97
CA HIS A 20 -11.21 -29.13 3.32
C HIS A 20 -12.18 -28.26 4.11
N VAL A 21 -11.73 -27.10 4.64
CA VAL A 21 -12.64 -26.14 5.26
C VAL A 21 -13.21 -25.23 4.18
N PRO A 22 -14.53 -25.01 4.13
CA PRO A 22 -15.17 -24.18 3.11
C PRO A 22 -15.01 -22.67 3.42
N TRP A 23 -13.79 -22.15 3.34
CA TRP A 23 -13.43 -20.81 3.77
C TRP A 23 -14.30 -19.71 3.15
N GLN A 24 -14.59 -19.81 1.85
CA GLN A 24 -15.42 -18.81 1.14
C GLN A 24 -16.86 -18.78 1.69
N GLU A 25 -17.44 -19.95 2.03
CA GLU A 25 -18.77 -20.02 2.64
C GLU A 25 -18.79 -19.45 4.07
N LEU A 26 -17.62 -19.42 4.72
CA LEU A 26 -17.44 -18.83 6.05
C LEU A 26 -17.18 -17.32 5.98
N GLY A 27 -17.05 -16.75 4.77
CA GLY A 27 -16.83 -15.33 4.55
C GLY A 27 -15.35 -14.92 4.61
N ILE A 28 -14.43 -15.87 4.40
CA ILE A 28 -12.98 -15.64 4.30
C ILE A 28 -12.61 -15.54 2.83
N ASP A 29 -11.99 -14.44 2.44
CA ASP A 29 -11.59 -14.16 1.05
C ASP A 29 -10.23 -14.78 0.70
N ARG A 30 -9.28 -14.76 1.66
CA ARG A 30 -7.93 -15.33 1.48
C ARG A 30 -7.49 -16.13 2.70
N VAL A 31 -6.81 -17.23 2.45
CA VAL A 31 -6.20 -18.06 3.48
C VAL A 31 -4.69 -18.11 3.26
N PHE A 32 -3.94 -17.77 4.28
CA PHE A 32 -2.49 -17.89 4.34
C PHE A 32 -2.12 -19.05 5.25
N THR A 33 -1.00 -19.68 5.00
CA THR A 33 -0.51 -20.80 5.82
C THR A 33 0.95 -20.60 6.24
N ALA A 34 1.27 -20.94 7.48
CA ALA A 34 2.62 -20.89 8.03
C ALA A 34 2.97 -22.20 8.73
N GLU A 35 4.20 -22.65 8.60
CA GLU A 35 4.69 -23.90 9.20
C GLU A 35 5.29 -23.72 10.60
N ASN A 36 5.46 -22.50 11.06
CA ASN A 36 5.97 -22.15 12.39
C ASN A 36 5.61 -20.71 12.76
N ALA A 37 5.83 -20.36 14.01
CA ALA A 37 5.49 -19.04 14.55
C ALA A 37 6.25 -17.89 13.87
N GLU A 38 7.51 -18.09 13.47
CA GLU A 38 8.31 -17.04 12.81
C GLU A 38 7.77 -16.72 11.42
N CYS A 39 7.40 -17.74 10.65
CA CYS A 39 6.70 -17.56 9.37
C CYS A 39 5.35 -16.89 9.57
N GLY A 40 4.60 -17.30 10.62
CA GLY A 40 3.32 -16.68 10.98
C GLY A 40 3.44 -15.21 11.27
N LEU A 41 4.45 -14.78 12.05
CA LEU A 41 4.69 -13.37 12.36
C LEU A 41 5.03 -12.54 11.11
N ARG A 42 5.81 -13.10 10.18
CA ARG A 42 6.11 -12.43 8.90
C ARG A 42 4.84 -12.21 8.09
N ILE A 43 4.02 -13.25 7.94
CA ILE A 43 2.73 -13.13 7.22
C ILE A 43 1.82 -12.12 7.92
N CYS A 44 1.80 -12.06 9.26
CA CYS A 44 1.03 -11.05 9.98
C CYS A 44 1.53 -9.62 9.72
N GLN A 45 2.82 -9.41 9.54
CA GLN A 45 3.40 -8.12 9.20
C GLN A 45 3.06 -7.68 7.77
N ASP A 46 3.15 -8.64 6.82
CA ASP A 46 2.98 -8.37 5.39
C ASP A 46 1.51 -8.25 4.98
N TYR A 47 0.66 -9.14 5.49
CA TYR A 47 -0.73 -9.30 5.03
C TYR A 47 -1.80 -8.95 6.06
N ARG A 48 -1.43 -8.69 7.33
CA ARG A 48 -2.34 -8.29 8.42
C ARG A 48 -3.63 -9.11 8.46
N PRO A 49 -3.57 -10.41 8.69
CA PRO A 49 -4.77 -11.25 8.71
C PRO A 49 -5.73 -10.79 9.82
N ASP A 50 -7.03 -10.81 9.51
CA ASP A 50 -8.09 -10.47 10.45
C ASP A 50 -8.30 -11.56 11.48
N ILE A 51 -7.99 -12.82 11.10
CA ILE A 51 -8.18 -14.01 11.92
C ILE A 51 -6.92 -14.87 11.86
N VAL A 52 -6.46 -15.33 13.02
CA VAL A 52 -5.37 -16.32 13.13
C VAL A 52 -5.88 -17.57 13.78
N VAL A 53 -5.68 -18.71 13.12
CA VAL A 53 -5.91 -20.06 13.64
C VAL A 53 -4.53 -20.66 13.90
N SER A 54 -4.16 -20.85 15.16
CA SER A 54 -2.82 -21.31 15.55
C SER A 54 -2.85 -22.58 16.36
N ASP A 55 -2.03 -23.57 15.97
CA ASP A 55 -1.65 -24.63 16.89
C ASP A 55 -0.90 -24.04 18.10
N ILE A 56 -1.13 -24.60 19.28
CA ILE A 56 -0.42 -24.23 20.51
C ILE A 56 0.93 -24.91 20.57
N ASN A 57 1.03 -26.18 20.23
CA ASN A 57 2.22 -27.00 20.43
C ASN A 57 3.10 -27.05 19.17
N MET A 58 3.86 -26.00 18.95
CA MET A 58 4.80 -25.92 17.83
C MET A 58 6.25 -25.88 18.33
N PRO A 59 7.23 -26.44 17.58
CA PRO A 59 8.64 -26.36 17.92
C PRO A 59 9.14 -24.91 17.94
N GLY A 60 9.95 -24.58 18.96
CA GLY A 60 10.49 -23.21 19.15
C GLY A 60 9.49 -22.30 19.85
N MET A 61 9.03 -21.25 19.19
CA MET A 61 7.99 -20.35 19.72
C MET A 61 6.63 -21.06 19.62
N ASN A 62 5.96 -21.26 20.75
CA ASN A 62 4.64 -21.87 20.79
C ASN A 62 3.52 -20.91 20.32
N GLY A 63 2.31 -21.45 20.03
CA GLY A 63 1.19 -20.65 19.53
C GLY A 63 0.70 -19.58 20.50
N VAL A 64 0.85 -19.79 21.81
CA VAL A 64 0.47 -18.78 22.81
C VAL A 64 1.43 -17.60 22.79
N GLU A 65 2.72 -17.83 22.66
CA GLU A 65 3.74 -16.79 22.54
C GLU A 65 3.59 -16.02 21.24
N LEU A 66 3.35 -16.74 20.12
CA LEU A 66 2.99 -16.14 18.83
C LEU A 66 1.80 -15.19 18.95
N CYS A 67 0.72 -15.67 19.53
CA CYS A 67 -0.52 -14.89 19.65
C CYS A 67 -0.40 -13.70 20.64
N LYS A 68 0.52 -13.76 21.62
CA LYS A 68 0.88 -12.58 22.43
C LYS A 68 1.52 -11.51 21.57
N CYS A 69 2.52 -11.86 20.77
CA CYS A 69 3.18 -10.93 19.85
C CYS A 69 2.20 -10.34 18.82
N ILE A 70 1.27 -11.18 18.30
CA ILE A 70 0.22 -10.71 17.39
C ILE A 70 -0.70 -9.73 18.11
N ARG A 71 -1.16 -10.04 19.31
CA ARG A 71 -2.08 -9.18 20.08
C ARG A 71 -1.45 -7.81 20.41
N GLU A 72 -0.16 -7.76 20.70
CA GLU A 72 0.57 -6.51 20.97
C GLU A 72 0.66 -5.62 19.74
N LYS A 73 0.91 -6.21 18.56
CA LYS A 73 1.08 -5.47 17.30
C LYS A 73 -0.23 -5.24 16.54
N PHE A 74 -1.16 -6.18 16.63
CA PHE A 74 -2.44 -6.21 15.91
C PHE A 74 -3.61 -6.48 16.88
N PRO A 75 -4.01 -5.51 17.70
CA PRO A 75 -5.01 -5.71 18.76
C PRO A 75 -6.38 -6.20 18.28
N GLN A 76 -6.75 -5.89 17.03
CA GLN A 76 -8.04 -6.25 16.44
C GLN A 76 -8.07 -7.68 15.86
N CYS A 77 -6.91 -8.30 15.63
CA CYS A 77 -6.83 -9.64 15.07
C CYS A 77 -7.53 -10.67 15.97
N GLN A 78 -8.43 -11.45 15.43
CA GLN A 78 -9.15 -12.49 16.17
C GLN A 78 -8.32 -13.77 16.21
N ILE A 79 -8.27 -14.42 17.38
CA ILE A 79 -7.42 -15.58 17.62
C ILE A 79 -8.29 -16.80 17.90
N ILE A 80 -8.00 -17.90 17.21
CA ILE A 80 -8.54 -19.23 17.45
C ILE A 80 -7.38 -20.17 17.70
N PHE A 81 -7.39 -20.89 18.82
CA PHE A 81 -6.38 -21.90 19.11
C PHE A 81 -6.83 -23.31 18.71
N ILE A 82 -5.89 -24.09 18.23
CA ILE A 82 -6.01 -25.55 18.04
C ILE A 82 -5.03 -26.22 19.00
N SER A 83 -5.45 -27.28 19.71
CA SER A 83 -4.57 -28.00 20.63
C SER A 83 -4.91 -29.46 20.75
N GLY A 84 -3.89 -30.31 20.97
CA GLY A 84 -4.00 -31.74 21.06
C GLY A 84 -4.41 -32.34 22.40
N TYR A 85 -4.48 -31.57 23.48
CA TYR A 85 -4.95 -32.02 24.81
C TYR A 85 -5.32 -30.84 25.71
N SER A 86 -6.30 -31.08 26.62
CA SER A 86 -6.84 -30.11 27.58
C SER A 86 -5.83 -29.71 28.68
N ASP A 87 -4.79 -29.03 28.31
CA ASP A 87 -3.83 -28.46 29.29
C ASP A 87 -4.45 -27.18 29.88
N LYS A 88 -4.85 -27.25 31.14
CA LYS A 88 -5.52 -26.15 31.84
C LYS A 88 -4.75 -24.83 31.82
N GLU A 89 -3.43 -24.88 31.66
CA GLU A 89 -2.59 -23.69 31.57
C GLU A 89 -2.78 -22.96 30.22
N TYR A 90 -2.87 -23.68 29.12
CA TYR A 90 -3.10 -23.09 27.79
C TYR A 90 -4.52 -22.52 27.64
N LEU A 91 -5.51 -23.17 28.28
CA LEU A 91 -6.89 -22.65 28.32
C LEU A 91 -6.94 -21.30 29.06
N LYS A 92 -6.22 -21.17 30.18
CA LYS A 92 -6.09 -19.88 30.90
C LYS A 92 -5.41 -18.82 30.05
N ALA A 93 -4.34 -19.17 29.32
CA ALA A 93 -3.65 -18.26 28.41
C ALA A 93 -4.55 -17.80 27.26
N ALA A 94 -5.33 -18.71 26.66
CA ALA A 94 -6.32 -18.38 25.63
C ALA A 94 -7.38 -17.38 26.13
N ILE A 95 -7.90 -17.58 27.32
CA ILE A 95 -8.87 -16.66 27.97
C ILE A 95 -8.21 -15.29 28.21
N THR A 96 -6.97 -15.25 28.72
CA THR A 96 -6.24 -14.00 28.99
C THR A 96 -5.96 -13.19 27.71
N LEU A 97 -5.69 -13.89 26.59
CA LEU A 97 -5.48 -13.28 25.28
C LEU A 97 -6.77 -12.88 24.59
N GLY A 98 -7.94 -13.18 25.17
CA GLY A 98 -9.24 -12.88 24.56
C GLY A 98 -9.48 -13.67 23.27
N ALA A 99 -8.98 -14.91 23.20
CA ALA A 99 -9.24 -15.78 22.03
C ALA A 99 -10.74 -15.96 21.80
N VAL A 100 -11.13 -16.10 20.54
CA VAL A 100 -12.54 -16.30 20.16
C VAL A 100 -12.98 -17.69 20.54
N SER A 101 -12.12 -18.68 20.29
CA SER A 101 -12.41 -20.08 20.56
C SER A 101 -11.12 -20.90 20.72
N TYR A 102 -11.33 -22.09 21.22
CA TYR A 102 -10.33 -23.14 21.39
C TYR A 102 -10.92 -24.43 20.81
N VAL A 103 -10.22 -25.05 19.87
CA VAL A 103 -10.66 -26.25 19.15
C VAL A 103 -9.73 -27.41 19.52
N GLU A 104 -10.28 -28.54 19.96
CA GLU A 104 -9.48 -29.69 20.33
C GLU A 104 -9.14 -30.58 19.13
N LYS A 105 -7.92 -31.18 19.13
CA LYS A 105 -7.53 -32.23 18.18
C LYS A 105 -8.06 -33.60 18.68
N PRO A 106 -8.68 -34.43 17.84
CA PRO A 106 -8.76 -34.30 16.38
C PRO A 106 -9.78 -33.24 15.94
N ILE A 107 -9.38 -32.40 14.98
CA ILE A 107 -10.12 -31.22 14.57
C ILE A 107 -11.44 -31.63 13.92
N ASP A 108 -12.57 -31.25 14.54
CA ASP A 108 -13.87 -31.31 13.89
C ASP A 108 -14.06 -30.05 13.02
N ILE A 109 -14.24 -30.26 11.72
CA ILE A 109 -14.45 -29.17 10.75
C ILE A 109 -15.69 -28.34 11.11
N LYS A 110 -16.73 -28.93 11.70
CA LYS A 110 -17.93 -28.19 12.12
C LYS A 110 -17.63 -27.27 13.30
N GLU A 111 -16.89 -27.75 14.28
CA GLU A 111 -16.47 -26.97 15.43
C GLU A 111 -15.57 -25.80 15.01
N LEU A 112 -14.54 -26.08 14.18
CA LEU A 112 -13.68 -25.05 13.63
C LEU A 112 -14.46 -24.02 12.79
N SER A 113 -15.38 -24.47 11.94
CA SER A 113 -16.23 -23.58 11.15
C SER A 113 -17.12 -22.70 12.06
N GLY A 114 -17.59 -23.23 13.17
CA GLY A 114 -18.35 -22.49 14.19
C GLY A 114 -17.48 -21.39 14.84
N ALA A 115 -16.24 -21.74 15.22
CA ALA A 115 -15.28 -20.80 15.78
C ALA A 115 -14.91 -19.68 14.79
N VAL A 116 -14.68 -20.03 13.53
CA VAL A 116 -14.39 -19.07 12.45
C VAL A 116 -15.58 -18.13 12.21
N LYS A 117 -16.82 -18.64 12.18
CA LYS A 117 -18.01 -17.78 12.06
C LYS A 117 -18.12 -16.79 13.22
N GLN A 118 -17.83 -17.20 14.46
CA GLN A 118 -17.78 -16.28 15.59
C GLN A 118 -16.67 -15.24 15.44
N ALA A 119 -15.50 -15.62 14.95
CA ALA A 119 -14.42 -14.69 14.70
C ALA A 119 -14.79 -13.67 13.61
N VAL A 120 -15.36 -14.11 12.49
CA VAL A 120 -15.88 -13.24 11.42
C VAL A 120 -16.93 -12.26 11.95
N GLU A 121 -17.85 -12.75 12.78
CA GLU A 121 -18.85 -11.87 13.40
C GLU A 121 -18.22 -10.82 14.32
N ARG A 122 -17.21 -11.20 15.14
CA ARG A 122 -16.49 -10.24 15.99
C ARG A 122 -15.72 -9.21 15.16
N VAL A 123 -15.05 -9.62 14.08
CA VAL A 123 -14.38 -8.67 13.16
C VAL A 123 -15.40 -7.70 12.59
N ARG A 124 -16.56 -8.19 12.12
CA ARG A 124 -17.64 -7.34 11.59
C ARG A 124 -18.23 -6.42 12.64
N GLN A 125 -18.43 -6.89 13.88
CA GLN A 125 -18.93 -6.04 14.98
C GLN A 125 -17.91 -4.99 15.41
N SER A 126 -16.63 -5.33 15.47
CA SER A 126 -15.54 -4.39 15.76
C SER A 126 -15.44 -3.33 14.67
N SER A 127 -15.58 -3.72 13.41
CA SER A 127 -15.65 -2.79 12.28
C SER A 127 -16.87 -1.86 12.38
N ARG A 128 -18.05 -2.39 12.75
CA ARG A 128 -19.27 -1.58 12.95
C ARG A 128 -19.16 -0.60 14.13
N GLN A 129 -18.48 -0.96 15.21
CA GLN A 129 -18.25 -0.04 16.34
C GLN A 129 -17.27 1.09 16.02
N ASN A 130 -16.38 0.88 15.05
CA ASN A 130 -15.44 1.87 14.54
C ASN A 130 -15.93 2.54 13.23
N GLU A 131 -17.14 2.19 12.75
CA GLU A 131 -17.75 2.85 11.61
C GLU A 131 -17.97 4.33 11.95
N THR A 132 -17.18 5.18 11.31
CA THR A 132 -17.43 6.61 11.38
C THR A 132 -18.70 6.94 10.62
N VAL A 133 -19.29 8.11 10.92
CA VAL A 133 -20.46 8.63 10.20
C VAL A 133 -20.29 8.58 8.70
N LEU A 134 -19.08 8.89 8.22
CA LEU A 134 -18.78 8.90 6.80
C LEU A 134 -18.84 7.49 6.19
N HIS A 135 -18.33 6.49 6.87
CA HIS A 135 -18.41 5.10 6.40
C HIS A 135 -19.86 4.62 6.28
N ALA A 136 -20.70 4.92 7.27
CA ALA A 136 -22.13 4.60 7.25
C ALA A 136 -22.87 5.32 6.09
N LEU A 137 -22.46 6.54 5.75
CA LEU A 137 -23.02 7.29 4.61
C LEU A 137 -22.62 6.68 3.25
N LEU A 138 -21.42 6.08 3.15
CA LEU A 138 -20.90 5.55 1.90
C LEU A 138 -21.27 4.08 1.64
N GLN A 139 -21.62 3.33 2.68
CA GLN A 139 -22.01 1.91 2.58
C GLN A 139 -23.30 1.63 3.38
N PRO A 140 -24.46 2.18 2.96
CA PRO A 140 -25.70 1.94 3.66
C PRO A 140 -26.07 0.45 3.62
N ALA A 141 -26.36 -0.14 4.79
CA ALA A 141 -26.80 -1.53 4.86
C ALA A 141 -28.15 -1.72 4.12
N PRO A 142 -28.33 -2.82 3.36
CA PRO A 142 -29.56 -3.05 2.60
C PRO A 142 -30.76 -3.14 3.54
N GLY A 143 -31.71 -2.21 3.45
CA GLY A 143 -33.00 -2.25 4.15
C GLY A 143 -33.09 -1.46 5.46
N GLU A 144 -32.03 -0.88 5.96
CA GLU A 144 -32.08 0.08 7.07
C GLU A 144 -32.39 1.48 6.53
N LYS A 145 -33.53 2.04 6.94
CA LYS A 145 -33.71 3.50 6.90
C LYS A 145 -32.61 4.08 7.79
N MET A 146 -31.81 4.94 7.21
CA MET A 146 -30.71 5.63 7.88
C MET A 146 -31.26 6.48 9.04
N GLU A 147 -31.58 5.83 10.18
CA GLU A 147 -31.68 6.53 11.45
C GLU A 147 -30.24 6.80 11.90
N LEU A 148 -29.63 7.79 11.30
CA LEU A 148 -28.42 8.41 11.78
C LEU A 148 -28.72 9.00 13.15
N GLN A 149 -28.46 8.23 14.22
CA GLN A 149 -28.31 8.81 15.55
C GLN A 149 -27.02 9.59 15.58
N LEU A 150 -27.15 10.82 15.14
CA LEU A 150 -26.07 11.77 14.89
C LEU A 150 -25.59 12.35 16.23
N TYR A 151 -24.41 11.98 16.72
CA TYR A 151 -23.79 12.51 17.94
C TYR A 151 -22.83 13.67 17.60
N GLY A 152 -23.14 14.86 18.06
CA GLY A 152 -22.21 16.00 18.15
C GLY A 152 -21.85 16.72 16.83
N ALA A 153 -20.82 16.30 16.13
CA ALA A 153 -20.40 16.90 14.83
C ALA A 153 -21.47 16.80 13.74
N GLU A 154 -22.38 15.93 13.89
CA GLU A 154 -23.48 15.53 13.06
C GLU A 154 -24.62 16.55 13.04
N ARG A 155 -24.90 17.21 14.16
CA ARG A 155 -25.89 18.33 14.19
C ARG A 155 -25.48 19.52 13.31
N GLN A 156 -24.20 19.61 12.94
CA GLN A 156 -23.75 20.62 11.99
C GLN A 156 -24.06 20.22 10.54
N LEU A 157 -23.91 18.93 10.20
CA LEU A 157 -24.24 18.42 8.86
C LEU A 157 -25.74 18.57 8.54
N GLU A 158 -26.64 18.50 9.53
CA GLU A 158 -28.07 18.73 9.32
C GLU A 158 -28.42 20.17 8.90
N ARG A 159 -27.52 21.12 9.13
CA ARG A 159 -27.67 22.53 8.77
C ARG A 159 -27.04 22.88 7.43
N ASP A 160 -26.18 21.99 6.92
CA ASP A 160 -25.49 22.24 5.67
C ASP A 160 -26.40 21.90 4.49
N ALA A 161 -26.28 22.67 3.43
CA ALA A 161 -27.16 22.59 2.26
C ALA A 161 -26.49 21.88 1.07
N VAL A 162 -25.16 21.77 1.07
CA VAL A 162 -24.41 21.13 -0.02
C VAL A 162 -23.29 20.26 0.54
N PHE A 163 -23.16 19.08 -0.05
CA PHE A 163 -22.21 18.04 0.31
C PHE A 163 -21.41 17.63 -0.91
N GLN A 164 -20.11 17.39 -0.75
CA GLN A 164 -19.26 16.91 -1.83
C GLN A 164 -18.22 15.95 -1.28
N ILE A 165 -18.09 14.78 -1.92
CA ILE A 165 -17.06 13.78 -1.59
C ILE A 165 -15.82 14.04 -2.44
N PHE A 166 -14.66 13.91 -1.81
CA PHE A 166 -13.36 13.80 -2.46
C PHE A 166 -12.74 12.47 -2.07
N LEU A 167 -12.20 11.78 -3.04
CA LEU A 167 -11.37 10.61 -2.81
C LEU A 167 -9.91 11.02 -2.99
N LEU A 168 -9.08 10.72 -2.01
CA LEU A 168 -7.64 10.88 -2.09
C LEU A 168 -6.99 9.52 -2.07
N LYS A 169 -6.27 9.20 -3.14
CA LYS A 169 -5.47 7.98 -3.26
C LYS A 169 -4.00 8.32 -3.15
N ARG A 170 -3.26 7.49 -2.41
CA ARG A 170 -1.79 7.54 -2.32
C ARG A 170 -1.20 6.28 -2.91
N LYS A 171 0.02 6.39 -3.45
CA LYS A 171 0.78 5.21 -3.88
C LYS A 171 1.27 4.42 -2.68
N GLU A 172 1.75 5.10 -1.66
CA GLU A 172 2.25 4.53 -0.41
C GLU A 172 1.13 4.41 0.64
N ILE A 173 1.20 3.37 1.48
CA ILE A 173 0.22 3.15 2.56
C ILE A 173 0.35 4.26 3.61
N ILE A 174 -0.79 4.83 4.01
CA ILE A 174 -0.83 5.87 5.03
C ILE A 174 -0.70 5.20 6.41
N ARG A 175 0.42 5.46 7.08
CA ARG A 175 0.69 4.90 8.42
C ARG A 175 0.14 5.77 9.56
N ASN A 176 -0.05 7.06 9.34
CA ASN A 176 -0.52 8.02 10.34
C ASN A 176 -1.74 8.81 9.86
N VAL A 177 -2.93 8.37 10.28
CA VAL A 177 -4.23 8.96 9.93
C VAL A 177 -4.40 10.35 10.51
N ASP A 178 -3.93 10.55 11.76
CA ASP A 178 -4.14 11.82 12.48
C ASP A 178 -3.35 12.94 11.81
N GLU A 179 -2.11 12.67 11.42
CA GLU A 179 -1.26 13.62 10.70
C GLU A 179 -1.90 13.99 9.34
N PHE A 180 -2.37 12.98 8.62
CA PHE A 180 -3.03 13.21 7.33
C PHE A 180 -4.33 14.02 7.48
N THR A 181 -5.15 13.69 8.47
CA THR A 181 -6.37 14.45 8.77
C THR A 181 -6.05 15.91 9.11
N GLN A 182 -4.94 16.16 9.79
CA GLN A 182 -4.46 17.51 10.08
C GLN A 182 -4.07 18.29 8.82
N ILE A 183 -3.40 17.64 7.87
CA ILE A 183 -3.07 18.24 6.57
C ILE A 183 -4.34 18.62 5.81
N CYS A 184 -5.34 17.74 5.79
CA CYS A 184 -6.62 18.02 5.16
C CYS A 184 -7.35 19.21 5.82
N LYS A 185 -7.35 19.29 7.15
CA LYS A 185 -7.92 20.43 7.89
C LYS A 185 -7.24 21.75 7.53
N GLN A 186 -5.92 21.76 7.46
CA GLN A 186 -5.17 22.95 7.05
C GLN A 186 -5.51 23.40 5.62
N ALA A 187 -5.73 22.46 4.69
CA ALA A 187 -6.16 22.79 3.33
C ALA A 187 -7.57 23.39 3.33
N VAL A 188 -8.49 22.88 4.16
CA VAL A 188 -9.84 23.45 4.32
C VAL A 188 -9.80 24.86 4.92
N GLU A 189 -8.99 25.09 5.96
CA GLU A 189 -8.82 26.41 6.59
C GLU A 189 -8.28 27.45 5.60
N GLU A 190 -7.36 27.06 4.72
CA GLU A 190 -6.78 27.94 3.70
C GLU A 190 -7.85 28.45 2.72
N ILE A 191 -8.72 27.55 2.26
CA ILE A 191 -9.80 27.94 1.34
C ILE A 191 -11.01 28.56 2.06
N ALA A 192 -11.22 28.28 3.34
CA ALA A 192 -12.37 28.79 4.11
C ALA A 192 -12.39 30.30 4.21
N GLY A 193 -11.23 30.97 4.23
CA GLY A 193 -11.12 32.44 4.26
C GLY A 193 -11.64 33.10 2.98
N GLU A 194 -11.71 32.38 1.87
CA GLU A 194 -12.19 32.87 0.56
C GLU A 194 -13.61 32.39 0.24
N CYS A 195 -14.16 31.48 1.05
CA CYS A 195 -15.47 30.89 0.80
C CYS A 195 -16.61 31.67 1.39
N LYS A 196 -17.71 31.79 0.63
CA LYS A 196 -19.00 32.21 1.19
C LYS A 196 -19.62 30.99 1.91
N GLY A 197 -19.75 31.08 3.24
CA GLY A 197 -20.32 30.04 4.07
C GLY A 197 -19.27 29.30 4.92
N ARG A 198 -19.77 28.54 5.90
CA ARG A 198 -18.92 27.68 6.75
C ARG A 198 -18.63 26.38 6.04
N LEU A 199 -17.39 25.93 6.11
CA LEU A 199 -16.95 24.64 5.61
C LEU A 199 -16.75 23.68 6.77
N HIS A 200 -17.33 22.49 6.64
CA HIS A 200 -17.09 21.37 7.55
C HIS A 200 -16.48 20.20 6.79
N MET A 201 -15.62 19.43 7.45
CA MET A 201 -14.96 18.28 6.86
C MET A 201 -15.05 17.07 7.77
N LEU A 202 -15.44 15.93 7.18
CA LEU A 202 -15.23 14.60 7.73
C LEU A 202 -14.26 13.83 6.83
N ALA A 203 -13.42 13.01 7.44
CA ALA A 203 -12.45 12.19 6.72
C ALA A 203 -12.43 10.77 7.28
N ASP A 204 -12.38 9.79 6.40
CA ASP A 204 -12.25 8.39 6.79
C ASP A 204 -11.56 7.56 5.71
N TYR A 205 -11.06 6.40 6.11
CA TYR A 205 -10.54 5.39 5.20
C TYR A 205 -11.66 4.68 4.45
N VAL A 206 -11.43 4.44 3.15
CA VAL A 206 -12.28 3.59 2.32
C VAL A 206 -11.54 2.31 1.93
N GLU A 207 -10.23 2.41 1.68
CA GLU A 207 -9.33 1.32 1.34
C GLU A 207 -7.94 1.63 1.95
N GLU A 208 -7.02 0.67 1.98
CA GLU A 208 -5.69 0.79 2.61
C GLU A 208 -4.89 2.04 2.20
N ASN A 209 -5.10 2.54 0.99
CA ASN A 209 -4.40 3.71 0.46
C ASN A 209 -5.34 4.78 -0.11
N CYS A 210 -6.63 4.72 0.23
CA CYS A 210 -7.66 5.64 -0.23
C CYS A 210 -8.48 6.21 0.93
N PHE A 211 -8.56 7.55 1.00
CA PHE A 211 -9.38 8.31 1.92
C PHE A 211 -10.59 8.90 1.22
N ALA A 212 -11.72 8.88 1.90
CA ALA A 212 -12.85 9.71 1.56
C ALA A 212 -12.87 10.95 2.46
N LEU A 213 -13.07 12.09 1.86
CA LEU A 213 -13.22 13.38 2.52
C LEU A 213 -14.59 13.94 2.13
N LEU A 214 -15.47 14.13 3.10
CA LEU A 214 -16.75 14.83 2.90
C LEU A 214 -16.55 16.29 3.27
N LEU A 215 -16.70 17.17 2.31
CA LEU A 215 -16.85 18.61 2.56
C LEU A 215 -18.32 18.99 2.50
N SER A 216 -18.80 19.70 3.52
CA SER A 216 -20.15 20.24 3.57
C SER A 216 -20.17 21.75 3.86
N SER A 217 -21.23 22.42 3.47
CA SER A 217 -21.38 23.86 3.63
C SER A 217 -22.86 24.28 3.65
N ASP A 218 -23.14 25.40 4.32
CA ASP A 218 -24.42 26.10 4.30
C ASP A 218 -24.64 26.90 3.01
N CYS A 219 -23.66 27.04 2.11
CA CYS A 219 -23.77 27.70 0.83
C CYS A 219 -24.50 26.82 -0.19
N THR A 220 -25.60 27.32 -0.77
CA THR A 220 -26.47 26.62 -1.72
C THR A 220 -26.04 26.71 -3.19
N ASP A 221 -25.06 27.55 -3.52
CA ASP A 221 -24.62 27.78 -4.90
C ASP A 221 -23.65 26.67 -5.35
N LEU A 222 -24.13 25.80 -6.24
CA LEU A 222 -23.37 24.64 -6.75
C LEU A 222 -22.17 25.04 -7.62
N LEU A 223 -22.26 26.14 -8.38
CA LEU A 223 -21.13 26.59 -9.23
C LEU A 223 -19.97 27.11 -8.37
N ILE A 224 -20.31 27.83 -7.30
CA ILE A 224 -19.30 28.25 -6.33
C ILE A 224 -18.66 27.03 -5.69
N ARG A 225 -19.42 25.96 -5.47
CA ARG A 225 -18.89 24.72 -4.88
C ARG A 225 -17.94 23.96 -5.78
N GLU A 226 -18.17 23.90 -7.07
CA GLU A 226 -17.22 23.27 -8.00
C GLU A 226 -15.87 24.00 -8.02
N GLU A 227 -15.89 25.32 -8.03
CA GLU A 227 -14.68 26.12 -7.97
C GLU A 227 -13.95 25.94 -6.63
N GLN A 228 -14.69 25.92 -5.50
CA GLN A 228 -14.14 25.62 -4.18
C GLN A 228 -13.53 24.21 -4.13
N GLY A 229 -14.20 23.22 -4.75
CA GLY A 229 -13.70 21.86 -4.85
C GLY A 229 -12.37 21.79 -5.61
N ARG A 230 -12.23 22.52 -6.71
CA ARG A 230 -10.98 22.64 -7.46
C ARG A 230 -9.87 23.24 -6.60
N ARG A 231 -10.12 24.36 -5.95
CA ARG A 231 -9.16 25.02 -5.06
C ARG A 231 -8.76 24.13 -3.88
N PHE A 232 -9.70 23.35 -3.35
CA PHE A 232 -9.39 22.37 -2.31
C PHE A 232 -8.40 21.31 -2.81
N CYS A 233 -8.61 20.76 -4.01
CA CYS A 233 -7.68 19.80 -4.60
C CYS A 233 -6.29 20.42 -4.80
N GLU A 234 -6.21 21.65 -5.30
CA GLU A 234 -4.95 22.38 -5.51
C GLU A 234 -4.23 22.66 -4.18
N ALA A 235 -4.95 23.17 -3.18
CA ALA A 235 -4.39 23.43 -1.85
C ALA A 235 -3.87 22.16 -1.17
N LEU A 236 -4.60 21.06 -1.29
CA LEU A 236 -4.21 19.79 -0.69
C LEU A 236 -2.98 19.19 -1.40
N LEU A 237 -2.92 19.23 -2.73
CA LEU A 237 -1.76 18.79 -3.48
C LEU A 237 -0.51 19.64 -3.20
N ALA A 238 -0.67 20.93 -2.93
CA ALA A 238 0.43 21.81 -2.58
C ALA A 238 1.08 21.47 -1.22
N LYS A 239 0.34 20.79 -0.33
CA LYS A 239 0.84 20.38 1.01
C LYS A 239 1.56 19.02 1.03
N ARG A 240 1.57 18.30 -0.11
CA ARG A 240 2.31 17.03 -0.21
C ARG A 240 3.83 17.24 -0.15
N ASN A 241 4.55 16.25 0.34
CA ASN A 241 6.01 16.23 0.20
C ASN A 241 6.41 15.91 -1.26
N GLU A 242 7.59 16.31 -1.69
CA GLU A 242 8.06 16.06 -3.06
C GLU A 242 8.08 14.58 -3.45
N GLN A 243 8.32 13.70 -2.49
CA GLN A 243 8.37 12.25 -2.70
C GLN A 243 6.99 11.58 -2.71
N ASP A 244 5.97 12.22 -2.17
CA ASP A 244 4.62 11.66 -2.08
C ASP A 244 3.94 11.64 -3.45
N LYS A 245 3.27 10.54 -3.76
CA LYS A 245 2.46 10.37 -4.96
C LYS A 245 0.98 10.32 -4.57
N TRP A 246 0.27 11.43 -4.79
CA TRP A 246 -1.15 11.60 -4.46
C TRP A 246 -1.98 11.78 -5.72
N PHE A 247 -3.24 11.35 -5.66
CA PHE A 247 -4.24 11.67 -6.66
C PHE A 247 -5.58 11.95 -5.98
N LEU A 248 -6.23 13.05 -6.37
CA LEU A 248 -7.52 13.41 -5.85
C LEU A 248 -8.60 13.27 -6.92
N ALA A 249 -9.79 12.82 -6.51
CA ALA A 249 -10.96 12.79 -7.38
C ALA A 249 -12.14 13.45 -6.66
N ALA A 250 -12.69 14.49 -7.26
CA ALA A 250 -13.86 15.17 -6.75
C ALA A 250 -15.15 14.50 -7.25
N GLY A 251 -16.10 14.29 -6.35
CA GLY A 251 -17.45 13.91 -6.68
C GLY A 251 -18.31 15.13 -7.03
N ARG A 252 -19.48 14.89 -7.63
CA ARG A 252 -20.46 15.96 -7.88
C ARG A 252 -21.00 16.50 -6.57
N PRO A 253 -21.13 17.84 -6.40
CA PRO A 253 -21.83 18.40 -5.26
C PRO A 253 -23.30 17.95 -5.25
N VAL A 254 -23.84 17.65 -4.06
CA VAL A 254 -25.22 17.20 -3.84
C VAL A 254 -25.86 17.97 -2.70
N ASN A 255 -27.20 18.07 -2.69
CA ASN A 255 -27.96 18.96 -1.79
C ASN A 255 -28.54 18.25 -0.57
N SER A 256 -28.27 16.96 -0.38
CA SER A 256 -28.75 16.23 0.80
C SER A 256 -27.79 15.11 1.21
N LEU A 257 -27.80 14.76 2.49
CA LEU A 257 -27.04 13.63 3.03
C LEU A 257 -27.43 12.30 2.37
N GLU A 258 -28.71 12.12 2.04
CA GLU A 258 -29.22 10.90 1.38
C GLU A 258 -28.59 10.69 -0.01
N THR A 259 -28.14 11.75 -0.66
CA THR A 259 -27.55 11.71 -1.99
C THR A 259 -26.02 11.76 -1.99
N VAL A 260 -25.38 11.78 -0.81
CA VAL A 260 -23.90 11.76 -0.69
C VAL A 260 -23.28 10.56 -1.39
N ILE A 261 -23.97 9.43 -1.41
CA ILE A 261 -23.53 8.23 -2.14
C ILE A 261 -23.38 8.49 -3.65
N CYS A 262 -24.20 9.37 -4.23
CA CYS A 262 -24.06 9.77 -5.65
C CYS A 262 -22.77 10.58 -5.88
N SER A 263 -22.42 11.46 -4.92
CA SER A 263 -21.16 12.17 -4.95
C SER A 263 -19.97 11.21 -4.87
N TYR A 264 -20.05 10.21 -4.01
CA TYR A 264 -19.02 9.16 -3.87
C TYR A 264 -18.83 8.37 -5.15
N HIS A 265 -19.90 7.86 -5.77
CA HIS A 265 -19.80 7.14 -7.05
C HIS A 265 -19.25 8.02 -8.17
N SER A 266 -19.60 9.33 -8.17
CA SER A 266 -19.02 10.29 -9.12
C SER A 266 -17.51 10.44 -8.89
N ALA A 267 -17.06 10.52 -7.64
CA ALA A 267 -15.65 10.57 -7.29
C ALA A 267 -14.90 9.26 -7.69
N GLN A 268 -15.52 8.09 -7.50
CA GLN A 268 -14.96 6.82 -7.94
C GLN A 268 -14.75 6.77 -9.45
N ASN A 269 -15.70 7.30 -10.24
CA ASN A 269 -15.55 7.39 -11.69
C ASN A 269 -14.45 8.37 -12.09
N ALA A 270 -14.36 9.53 -11.43
CA ALA A 270 -13.27 10.48 -11.64
C ALA A 270 -11.91 9.89 -11.23
N MET A 271 -11.83 9.04 -10.21
CA MET A 271 -10.60 8.35 -9.78
C MET A 271 -9.99 7.49 -10.88
N LYS A 272 -10.79 6.92 -11.77
CA LYS A 272 -10.29 6.13 -12.91
C LYS A 272 -9.39 6.93 -13.84
N THR A 273 -9.49 8.25 -13.84
CA THR A 273 -8.66 9.13 -14.66
C THR A 273 -7.20 9.17 -14.20
N LEU A 274 -6.88 8.69 -12.98
CA LEU A 274 -5.51 8.46 -12.53
C LEU A 274 -4.72 7.67 -13.58
N ALA A 275 -5.35 6.71 -14.24
CA ALA A 275 -4.74 5.87 -15.26
C ALA A 275 -3.93 6.66 -16.29
N TYR A 276 -4.51 7.73 -16.84
CA TYR A 276 -3.89 8.53 -17.90
C TYR A 276 -3.40 9.92 -17.44
N LYS A 277 -3.93 10.45 -16.33
CA LYS A 277 -3.46 11.74 -15.77
C LYS A 277 -2.16 11.59 -14.97
N GLY A 278 -1.92 10.40 -14.41
CA GLY A 278 -0.78 10.14 -13.54
C GLY A 278 -0.92 10.74 -12.14
N TRP A 279 0.04 10.42 -11.29
CA TRP A 279 0.13 10.89 -9.91
C TRP A 279 0.36 12.42 -9.83
N ASN A 280 0.11 12.96 -8.64
CA ASN A 280 0.26 14.37 -8.30
C ASN A 280 -0.66 15.27 -9.15
N ASN A 281 -1.85 14.75 -9.42
CA ASN A 281 -2.87 15.38 -10.20
C ASN A 281 -4.25 15.22 -9.53
N PHE A 282 -5.28 15.82 -10.11
CA PHE A 282 -6.65 15.63 -9.66
C PHE A 282 -7.63 15.55 -10.83
N ALA A 283 -8.83 15.05 -10.55
CA ALA A 283 -9.94 14.99 -11.48
C ALA A 283 -11.19 15.63 -10.90
N MET A 284 -11.90 16.40 -11.72
CA MET A 284 -13.19 16.97 -11.40
C MET A 284 -14.33 16.03 -11.83
N PRO A 285 -15.58 16.21 -11.32
CA PRO A 285 -16.67 15.25 -11.51
C PRO A 285 -17.06 14.92 -12.96
N ASP A 286 -16.80 15.85 -13.88
CA ASP A 286 -17.13 15.69 -15.31
C ASP A 286 -16.02 14.97 -16.09
N GLU A 287 -14.91 14.74 -15.46
CA GLU A 287 -13.81 14.00 -16.04
C GLU A 287 -14.00 12.50 -15.82
N SER A 288 -13.89 11.71 -16.86
CA SER A 288 -14.01 10.26 -16.78
C SER A 288 -13.00 9.57 -17.69
N ALA A 289 -12.53 8.41 -17.25
CA ALA A 289 -11.81 7.50 -18.11
C ALA A 289 -12.81 6.68 -18.97
N ARG A 290 -12.31 6.12 -20.07
CA ARG A 290 -13.09 5.31 -21.00
C ARG A 290 -12.58 3.88 -20.98
N GLU A 291 -13.49 2.94 -21.11
CA GLU A 291 -13.09 1.56 -21.34
C GLU A 291 -12.40 1.45 -22.72
N TYR A 292 -11.17 0.96 -22.70
CA TYR A 292 -10.42 0.73 -23.93
C TYR A 292 -10.67 -0.70 -24.43
N LEU A 293 -11.27 -0.82 -25.58
CA LEU A 293 -11.64 -2.12 -26.20
C LEU A 293 -10.62 -2.58 -27.25
N GLY A 294 -9.62 -1.75 -27.55
CA GLY A 294 -8.57 -2.09 -28.51
C GLY A 294 -7.61 -3.16 -27.99
N THR A 295 -6.98 -3.85 -28.92
CA THR A 295 -5.92 -4.84 -28.64
C THR A 295 -4.75 -4.57 -29.58
N ILE A 296 -3.58 -5.14 -29.27
CA ILE A 296 -2.48 -5.19 -30.25
C ILE A 296 -2.91 -6.09 -31.40
N SER A 297 -2.79 -5.60 -32.63
CA SER A 297 -3.00 -6.40 -33.84
C SER A 297 -1.81 -7.37 -34.05
N LEU A 298 -2.07 -8.48 -34.70
CA LEU A 298 -1.00 -9.42 -35.08
C LEU A 298 0.10 -8.76 -35.95
N GLU A 299 -0.25 -7.76 -36.75
CA GLU A 299 0.72 -7.00 -37.53
C GLU A 299 1.62 -6.13 -36.68
N GLU A 300 1.05 -5.44 -35.70
CA GLU A 300 1.81 -4.62 -34.71
C GLU A 300 2.71 -5.51 -33.84
N GLU A 301 2.21 -6.66 -33.38
CA GLU A 301 3.00 -7.63 -32.62
C GLU A 301 4.19 -8.16 -33.43
N HIS A 302 3.96 -8.55 -34.67
CA HIS A 302 5.01 -8.99 -35.60
C HIS A 302 6.05 -7.88 -35.89
N ALA A 303 5.59 -6.65 -36.11
CA ALA A 303 6.47 -5.51 -36.35
C ALA A 303 7.36 -5.23 -35.14
N PHE A 304 6.80 -5.24 -33.93
CA PHE A 304 7.54 -5.03 -32.69
C PHE A 304 8.59 -6.13 -32.47
N ARG A 305 8.19 -7.41 -32.61
CA ARG A 305 9.10 -8.56 -32.53
C ARG A 305 10.23 -8.47 -33.55
N LYS A 306 9.92 -8.10 -34.80
CA LYS A 306 10.91 -7.94 -35.87
C LYS A 306 11.88 -6.81 -35.57
N ALA A 307 11.41 -5.68 -35.07
CA ALA A 307 12.30 -4.57 -34.68
C ALA A 307 13.32 -5.02 -33.63
N LEU A 308 12.90 -5.82 -32.65
CA LEU A 308 13.78 -6.38 -31.61
C LEU A 308 14.76 -7.41 -32.21
N THR A 309 14.29 -8.35 -33.02
CA THR A 309 15.13 -9.38 -33.64
C THR A 309 16.22 -8.78 -34.54
N ASP A 310 15.88 -7.70 -35.25
CA ASP A 310 16.81 -6.96 -36.14
C ASP A 310 17.68 -5.94 -35.34
N SER A 311 17.63 -5.98 -34.00
CA SER A 311 18.35 -5.03 -33.08
C SER A 311 18.00 -3.55 -33.32
N ARG A 312 16.80 -3.27 -33.85
CA ARG A 312 16.31 -1.91 -34.09
C ARG A 312 15.52 -1.41 -32.86
N VAL A 313 16.22 -1.32 -31.72
CA VAL A 313 15.61 -1.02 -30.41
C VAL A 313 14.89 0.33 -30.41
N GLU A 314 15.41 1.32 -31.12
CA GLU A 314 14.80 2.65 -31.17
C GLU A 314 13.44 2.64 -31.91
N GLU A 315 13.28 1.79 -32.93
CA GLU A 315 12.01 1.58 -33.62
C GLU A 315 10.99 0.90 -32.67
N ALA A 316 11.43 -0.09 -31.91
CA ALA A 316 10.59 -0.73 -30.89
C ALA A 316 10.14 0.26 -29.80
N ARG A 317 11.05 1.17 -29.35
CA ARG A 317 10.73 2.23 -28.40
C ARG A 317 9.70 3.21 -28.95
N GLN A 318 9.82 3.62 -30.20
CA GLN A 318 8.84 4.49 -30.86
C GLN A 318 7.46 3.81 -30.96
N MET A 319 7.42 2.53 -31.24
CA MET A 319 6.16 1.77 -31.24
C MET A 319 5.54 1.73 -29.84
N LEU A 320 6.32 1.41 -28.81
CA LEU A 320 5.89 1.42 -27.41
C LEU A 320 5.33 2.80 -27.01
N HIS A 321 6.04 3.88 -27.36
CA HIS A 321 5.57 5.25 -27.13
C HIS A 321 4.28 5.58 -27.89
N GLY A 322 4.13 5.05 -29.09
CA GLY A 322 2.89 5.19 -29.88
C GLY A 322 1.66 4.60 -29.18
N TRP A 323 1.77 3.41 -28.56
CA TRP A 323 0.69 2.83 -27.76
C TRP A 323 0.40 3.66 -26.52
N TYR A 324 1.43 4.11 -25.78
CA TYR A 324 1.24 5.00 -24.65
C TYR A 324 0.44 6.25 -25.04
N THR A 325 0.86 6.94 -26.08
CA THR A 325 0.21 8.17 -26.58
C THR A 325 -1.24 7.90 -26.94
N ARG A 326 -1.53 6.82 -27.67
CA ARG A 326 -2.89 6.41 -28.05
C ARG A 326 -3.78 6.19 -26.83
N LEU A 327 -3.30 5.44 -25.83
CA LEU A 327 -4.06 5.14 -24.61
C LEU A 327 -4.35 6.40 -23.79
N VAL A 328 -3.39 7.33 -23.72
CA VAL A 328 -3.56 8.60 -23.02
C VAL A 328 -4.53 9.53 -23.75
N GLU A 329 -4.42 9.64 -25.09
CA GLU A 329 -5.32 10.47 -25.92
C GLU A 329 -6.76 9.94 -25.88
N GLU A 330 -6.94 8.62 -25.86
CA GLU A 330 -8.26 7.99 -25.74
C GLU A 330 -8.79 8.02 -24.30
N ARG A 331 -8.02 8.50 -23.34
CA ARG A 331 -8.37 8.55 -21.90
C ARG A 331 -8.71 7.17 -21.32
N ALA A 332 -7.90 6.18 -21.69
CA ALA A 332 -8.13 4.79 -21.32
C ALA A 332 -8.09 4.58 -19.79
N GLU A 333 -9.07 3.82 -19.25
CA GLU A 333 -8.96 3.28 -17.89
C GLU A 333 -8.05 2.05 -17.87
N LEU A 334 -7.52 1.71 -16.68
CA LEU A 334 -6.70 0.51 -16.49
C LEU A 334 -7.55 -0.77 -16.51
N SER A 335 -8.09 -1.08 -17.68
CA SER A 335 -8.81 -2.33 -17.91
C SER A 335 -7.85 -3.51 -18.09
N PHE A 336 -8.41 -4.71 -18.08
CA PHE A 336 -7.67 -5.94 -18.42
C PHE A 336 -7.00 -5.82 -19.81
N GLN A 337 -7.67 -5.22 -20.79
CA GLN A 337 -7.16 -5.03 -22.15
C GLN A 337 -5.90 -4.17 -22.16
N VAL A 338 -5.91 -3.05 -21.46
CA VAL A 338 -4.75 -2.15 -21.36
C VAL A 338 -3.56 -2.86 -20.70
N ARG A 339 -3.78 -3.57 -19.59
CA ARG A 339 -2.74 -4.37 -18.91
C ARG A 339 -2.19 -5.46 -19.83
N ASN A 340 -3.06 -6.13 -20.56
CA ASN A 340 -2.69 -7.20 -21.50
C ASN A 340 -1.81 -6.70 -22.66
N ILE A 341 -2.01 -5.46 -23.14
CA ILE A 341 -1.13 -4.84 -24.13
C ILE A 341 0.31 -4.81 -23.62
N TYR A 342 0.52 -4.24 -22.44
CA TYR A 342 1.87 -4.14 -21.86
C TYR A 342 2.46 -5.51 -21.51
N TYR A 343 1.62 -6.45 -21.05
CA TYR A 343 2.03 -7.83 -20.81
C TYR A 343 2.52 -8.54 -22.08
N ILE A 344 1.81 -8.37 -23.21
CA ILE A 344 2.22 -8.94 -24.51
C ILE A 344 3.57 -8.35 -24.93
N LEU A 345 3.73 -7.02 -24.85
CA LEU A 345 4.96 -6.33 -25.24
C LEU A 345 6.15 -6.80 -24.38
N ASP A 346 5.97 -6.87 -23.07
CA ASP A 346 6.98 -7.39 -22.15
C ASP A 346 7.36 -8.84 -22.46
N THR A 347 6.36 -9.69 -22.72
CA THR A 347 6.57 -11.09 -23.08
C THR A 347 7.37 -11.22 -24.39
N ILE A 348 7.12 -10.36 -25.39
CA ILE A 348 7.88 -10.36 -26.65
C ILE A 348 9.34 -10.02 -26.40
N ILE A 349 9.62 -9.00 -25.57
CA ILE A 349 10.99 -8.61 -25.22
C ILE A 349 11.72 -9.81 -24.57
N MET A 350 11.09 -10.44 -23.57
CA MET A 350 11.66 -11.59 -22.87
C MET A 350 11.89 -12.81 -23.78
N GLN A 351 11.04 -13.03 -24.79
CA GLN A 351 11.19 -14.14 -25.75
C GLN A 351 12.34 -13.93 -26.73
N VAL A 352 12.57 -12.69 -27.16
CA VAL A 352 13.66 -12.38 -28.11
C VAL A 352 15.01 -12.35 -27.41
N GLU A 353 15.06 -12.16 -26.09
CA GLU A 353 16.30 -12.12 -25.28
C GLU A 353 16.99 -13.46 -25.04
N ASP A 354 16.66 -14.53 -25.69
CA ASP A 354 17.28 -15.88 -25.56
C ASP A 354 17.50 -16.32 -24.08
N MET A 355 16.54 -16.02 -23.23
CA MET A 355 16.56 -16.44 -21.80
C MET A 355 16.23 -17.93 -21.68
N THR A 356 16.79 -18.59 -20.66
CA THR A 356 16.38 -19.95 -20.34
C THR A 356 14.88 -20.02 -19.99
N PRO A 357 14.16 -21.11 -20.37
CA PRO A 357 12.72 -21.23 -20.14
C PRO A 357 12.27 -21.04 -18.68
N ARG A 358 13.15 -21.32 -17.72
CA ARG A 358 12.90 -21.13 -16.29
C ARG A 358 12.95 -19.65 -15.93
N LYS A 359 13.97 -18.92 -16.39
CA LYS A 359 14.09 -17.46 -16.18
C LYS A 359 12.95 -16.69 -16.85
N GLN A 360 12.55 -17.11 -18.07
CA GLN A 360 11.40 -16.50 -18.75
C GLN A 360 10.11 -16.60 -17.94
N ARG A 361 9.83 -17.75 -17.30
CA ARG A 361 8.64 -17.92 -16.42
C ARG A 361 8.73 -17.05 -15.18
N GLU A 362 9.84 -17.10 -14.46
CA GLU A 362 10.05 -16.32 -13.24
C GLU A 362 9.89 -14.79 -13.52
N CYS A 363 10.44 -14.31 -14.63
CA CYS A 363 10.30 -12.91 -15.04
C CYS A 363 8.86 -12.57 -15.51
N ALA A 364 8.22 -13.47 -16.25
CA ALA A 364 6.84 -13.25 -16.73
C ALA A 364 5.82 -13.20 -15.58
N ASP A 365 5.99 -14.06 -14.55
CA ASP A 365 5.12 -14.05 -13.37
C ASP A 365 5.33 -12.76 -12.54
N ALA A 366 6.58 -12.33 -12.37
CA ALA A 366 6.91 -11.08 -11.69
C ALA A 366 6.40 -9.85 -12.47
N GLY A 367 6.58 -9.84 -13.79
CA GLY A 367 6.09 -8.79 -14.66
C GLY A 367 4.56 -8.67 -14.65
N ARG A 368 3.85 -9.80 -14.67
CA ARG A 368 2.39 -9.81 -14.56
C ARG A 368 1.93 -9.23 -13.24
N HIS A 369 2.52 -9.66 -12.12
CA HIS A 369 2.18 -9.16 -10.80
C HIS A 369 2.42 -7.64 -10.71
N PHE A 370 3.57 -7.16 -11.20
CA PHE A 370 3.85 -5.72 -11.24
C PHE A 370 2.82 -4.94 -12.06
N LEU A 371 2.49 -5.43 -13.28
CA LEU A 371 1.51 -4.77 -14.15
C LEU A 371 0.09 -4.79 -13.55
N ASP A 372 -0.24 -5.79 -12.74
CA ASP A 372 -1.53 -5.87 -12.05
C ASP A 372 -1.62 -4.85 -10.90
N GLU A 373 -0.51 -4.51 -10.26
CA GLU A 373 -0.45 -3.56 -9.14
C GLU A 373 -0.29 -2.10 -9.58
N THR A 374 0.17 -1.83 -10.82
CA THR A 374 0.35 -0.47 -11.32
C THR A 374 -0.97 0.30 -11.39
N GLN A 375 -0.90 1.60 -11.14
CA GLN A 375 -2.05 2.49 -11.08
C GLN A 375 -2.14 3.47 -12.26
N THR A 376 -1.09 3.54 -13.10
CA THR A 376 -1.02 4.47 -14.23
C THR A 376 -0.47 3.80 -15.48
N ILE A 377 -0.92 4.27 -16.66
CA ILE A 377 -0.37 3.83 -17.96
C ILE A 377 1.12 4.20 -18.05
N TYR A 378 1.52 5.31 -17.44
CA TYR A 378 2.92 5.74 -17.40
C TYR A 378 3.82 4.72 -16.68
N GLU A 379 3.39 4.19 -15.53
CA GLU A 379 4.15 3.16 -14.81
C GLU A 379 4.32 1.87 -15.64
N MET A 380 3.29 1.49 -16.39
CA MET A 380 3.38 0.34 -17.31
C MET A 380 4.37 0.62 -18.46
N GLN A 381 4.29 1.82 -19.03
CA GLN A 381 5.21 2.27 -20.05
C GLN A 381 6.65 2.22 -19.56
N GLU A 382 6.92 2.82 -18.41
CA GLU A 382 8.24 2.89 -17.79
C GLU A 382 8.80 1.48 -17.51
N PHE A 383 7.97 0.57 -17.02
CA PHE A 383 8.34 -0.82 -16.77
C PHE A 383 8.82 -1.55 -18.04
N VAL A 384 8.03 -1.47 -19.13
CA VAL A 384 8.39 -2.13 -20.39
C VAL A 384 9.59 -1.43 -21.05
N GLU A 385 9.72 -0.11 -20.91
CA GLU A 385 10.85 0.65 -21.42
C GLU A 385 12.15 0.32 -20.69
N GLU A 386 12.11 0.07 -19.38
CA GLU A 386 13.26 -0.45 -18.63
C GLU A 386 13.75 -1.79 -19.22
N HIS A 387 12.83 -2.69 -19.58
CA HIS A 387 13.20 -3.96 -20.22
C HIS A 387 13.78 -3.77 -21.62
N LEU A 388 13.27 -2.81 -22.40
CA LEU A 388 13.85 -2.44 -23.69
C LEU A 388 15.26 -1.86 -23.60
N GLN A 389 15.58 -1.13 -22.53
CA GLN A 389 16.94 -0.60 -22.30
C GLN A 389 17.95 -1.73 -22.08
N TRP A 390 17.51 -2.88 -21.56
CA TRP A 390 18.38 -4.04 -21.36
C TRP A 390 18.67 -4.78 -22.67
N PHE A 391 17.84 -4.56 -23.70
CA PHE A 391 17.95 -5.24 -24.96
C PHE A 391 19.15 -4.73 -25.79
N GLY A 392 20.11 -5.60 -26.11
CA GLY A 392 21.23 -5.27 -27.00
C GLY A 392 22.47 -4.68 -26.38
N HIS A 393 22.53 -4.52 -25.04
CA HIS A 393 23.77 -4.15 -24.34
C HIS A 393 24.40 -5.36 -23.64
N ASP A 394 25.74 -5.32 -23.42
CA ASP A 394 26.50 -6.33 -22.71
C ASP A 394 25.92 -6.52 -21.29
N HIS A 395 25.17 -7.60 -21.15
CA HIS A 395 24.00 -7.75 -20.26
C HIS A 395 24.28 -7.65 -18.74
N GLU A 396 25.53 -7.82 -18.29
CA GLU A 396 25.82 -7.89 -16.85
C GLU A 396 25.93 -6.51 -16.18
N GLU A 397 26.49 -5.53 -16.85
CA GLU A 397 26.86 -4.27 -16.22
C GLU A 397 25.67 -3.29 -16.14
N VAL A 398 24.82 -3.27 -17.16
CA VAL A 398 23.60 -2.41 -17.18
C VAL A 398 22.52 -2.97 -16.24
N LYS A 399 22.30 -4.28 -16.25
CA LYS A 399 21.40 -4.96 -15.27
C LYS A 399 21.83 -4.71 -13.82
N ALA A 400 23.15 -4.77 -13.57
CA ALA A 400 23.73 -4.46 -12.28
C ALA A 400 23.39 -3.04 -11.83
N ASN A 401 23.58 -2.05 -12.69
CA ASN A 401 23.37 -0.64 -12.37
C ASN A 401 21.90 -0.33 -12.03
N ILE A 402 20.95 -0.91 -12.77
CA ILE A 402 19.52 -0.67 -12.56
C ILE A 402 19.01 -1.36 -11.28
N LEU A 403 19.42 -2.62 -11.05
CA LEU A 403 19.09 -3.32 -9.81
C LEU A 403 19.65 -2.59 -8.59
N ILE A 404 20.88 -2.10 -8.69
CA ILE A 404 21.50 -1.34 -7.61
C ILE A 404 20.80 0.02 -7.41
N LYS A 405 20.36 0.67 -8.47
CA LYS A 405 19.56 1.90 -8.37
C LYS A 405 18.24 1.64 -7.62
N LYS A 406 17.50 0.58 -7.96
CA LYS A 406 16.28 0.17 -7.22
C LYS A 406 16.56 -0.05 -5.73
N VAL A 407 17.63 -0.75 -5.40
CA VAL A 407 18.06 -0.98 -4.01
C VAL A 407 18.38 0.35 -3.30
N ILE A 408 19.04 1.27 -3.96
CA ILE A 408 19.36 2.60 -3.41
C ILE A 408 18.07 3.42 -3.21
N ASP A 409 17.16 3.41 -4.17
CA ASP A 409 15.88 4.11 -4.08
C ASP A 409 15.03 3.54 -2.94
N TYR A 410 14.98 2.21 -2.79
CA TYR A 410 14.33 1.57 -1.65
C TYR A 410 14.93 2.00 -0.31
N MET A 411 16.28 1.98 -0.18
CA MET A 411 16.97 2.45 1.02
C MET A 411 16.63 3.90 1.36
N ASN A 412 16.58 4.80 0.37
CA ASN A 412 16.26 6.21 0.57
C ASN A 412 14.83 6.40 1.07
N ASN A 413 13.88 5.64 0.51
CA ASN A 413 12.47 5.74 0.87
C ASN A 413 12.15 5.12 2.26
N HIS A 414 13.03 4.22 2.75
CA HIS A 414 12.81 3.48 4.00
C HIS A 414 13.92 3.72 5.03
N LEU A 415 14.56 4.90 5.04
CA LEU A 415 15.70 5.23 5.91
C LEU A 415 15.42 5.03 7.40
N SER A 416 14.19 5.27 7.83
CA SER A 416 13.74 5.12 9.23
C SER A 416 13.51 3.66 9.65
N ASP A 417 13.53 2.72 8.70
CA ASP A 417 13.30 1.30 9.01
C ASP A 417 14.53 0.73 9.75
N LYS A 418 14.31 0.33 11.02
CA LYS A 418 15.34 -0.24 11.90
C LYS A 418 15.74 -1.66 11.46
N ASP A 419 14.81 -2.38 10.84
CA ASP A 419 14.97 -3.78 10.43
C ASP A 419 15.52 -3.94 9.00
N MET A 420 15.93 -2.85 8.36
CA MET A 420 16.49 -2.90 7.00
C MET A 420 17.71 -3.81 6.95
N SER A 421 17.55 -4.95 6.30
CA SER A 421 18.56 -6.00 6.18
C SER A 421 18.93 -6.27 4.72
N ILE A 422 20.12 -6.86 4.53
CA ILE A 422 20.55 -7.31 3.19
C ILE A 422 19.56 -8.32 2.60
N LYS A 423 18.92 -9.14 3.45
CA LYS A 423 17.92 -10.11 3.02
C LYS A 423 16.69 -9.40 2.47
N LEU A 424 16.14 -8.42 3.19
CA LEU A 424 14.99 -7.63 2.77
C LEU A 424 15.27 -6.92 1.43
N LEU A 425 16.44 -6.29 1.29
CA LEU A 425 16.84 -5.63 0.05
C LEU A 425 17.04 -6.62 -1.11
N ALA A 426 17.48 -7.84 -0.82
CA ALA A 426 17.64 -8.88 -1.82
C ALA A 426 16.29 -9.44 -2.29
N ASP A 427 15.35 -9.61 -1.36
CA ASP A 427 13.98 -10.04 -1.65
C ASP A 427 13.26 -9.01 -2.53
N GLU A 428 13.46 -7.69 -2.28
CA GLU A 428 12.89 -6.60 -3.08
C GLU A 428 13.31 -6.62 -4.56
N VAL A 429 14.53 -7.06 -4.84
CA VAL A 429 15.06 -7.16 -6.22
C VAL A 429 15.18 -8.60 -6.71
N TYR A 430 14.54 -9.56 -6.04
CA TYR A 430 14.52 -10.99 -6.38
C TYR A 430 15.91 -11.60 -6.54
N LEU A 431 16.87 -11.22 -5.70
CA LEU A 431 18.23 -11.73 -5.68
C LEU A 431 18.54 -12.49 -4.39
N THR A 432 19.57 -13.32 -4.42
CA THR A 432 20.10 -13.87 -3.17
C THR A 432 20.92 -12.80 -2.42
N PRO A 433 20.92 -12.78 -1.07
CA PRO A 433 21.68 -11.81 -0.27
C PRO A 433 23.19 -11.78 -0.62
N THR A 434 23.76 -12.94 -0.93
CA THR A 434 25.18 -13.07 -1.31
C THR A 434 25.46 -12.43 -2.67
N TYR A 435 24.59 -12.67 -3.65
CA TYR A 435 24.74 -12.09 -4.98
C TYR A 435 24.52 -10.58 -4.97
N LEU A 436 23.47 -10.11 -4.29
CA LEU A 436 23.24 -8.67 -4.13
C LEU A 436 24.41 -7.98 -3.46
N SER A 437 25.00 -8.54 -2.39
CA SER A 437 26.13 -7.93 -1.69
C SER A 437 27.37 -7.80 -2.59
N SER A 438 27.65 -8.81 -3.41
CA SER A 438 28.75 -8.80 -4.37
C SER A 438 28.52 -7.77 -5.47
N LEU A 439 27.30 -7.77 -6.04
CA LEU A 439 26.89 -6.88 -7.12
C LEU A 439 26.92 -5.40 -6.65
N PHE A 440 26.35 -5.11 -5.50
CA PHE A 440 26.31 -3.77 -4.91
C PHE A 440 27.73 -3.21 -4.69
N LYS A 441 28.62 -4.04 -4.10
CA LYS A 441 30.00 -3.64 -3.89
C LYS A 441 30.77 -3.40 -5.20
N LYS A 442 30.53 -4.25 -6.21
CA LYS A 442 31.15 -4.10 -7.55
C LYS A 442 30.69 -2.78 -8.21
N THR A 443 29.40 -2.44 -8.09
CA THR A 443 28.79 -1.28 -8.76
C THR A 443 29.06 0.03 -8.03
N THR A 444 28.91 0.06 -6.69
CA THR A 444 29.00 1.31 -5.89
C THR A 444 30.38 1.53 -5.24
N GLY A 445 31.23 0.51 -5.23
CA GLY A 445 32.50 0.50 -4.49
C GLY A 445 32.37 0.30 -2.98
N SER A 446 31.14 0.31 -2.42
CA SER A 446 30.85 0.25 -1.00
C SER A 446 30.02 -0.98 -0.65
N THR A 447 30.09 -1.47 0.59
CA THR A 447 29.13 -2.47 1.06
C THR A 447 27.76 -1.82 1.31
N ILE A 448 26.68 -2.61 1.20
CA ILE A 448 25.30 -2.19 1.49
C ILE A 448 25.21 -1.49 2.86
N GLY A 449 25.79 -2.09 3.92
CA GLY A 449 25.78 -1.50 5.26
C GLY A 449 26.55 -0.20 5.38
N GLN A 450 27.67 -0.03 4.64
CA GLN A 450 28.40 1.22 4.60
C GLN A 450 27.62 2.32 3.89
N TYR A 451 27.02 1.98 2.77
CA TYR A 451 26.19 2.89 1.98
C TYR A 451 24.93 3.34 2.76
N LEU A 452 24.21 2.39 3.36
CA LEU A 452 23.06 2.69 4.21
C LEU A 452 23.42 3.60 5.39
N THR A 453 24.57 3.35 6.03
CA THR A 453 25.05 4.21 7.10
C THR A 453 25.34 5.63 6.58
N GLU A 454 25.90 5.76 5.39
CA GLU A 454 26.22 7.05 4.78
C GLU A 454 24.98 7.88 4.48
N ILE A 455 23.97 7.31 3.81
CA ILE A 455 22.72 8.03 3.51
C ILE A 455 21.95 8.40 4.79
N ARG A 456 21.96 7.53 5.81
CA ARG A 456 21.39 7.82 7.13
C ARG A 456 22.10 9.00 7.82
N MET A 457 23.44 9.07 7.72
CA MET A 457 24.21 10.19 8.29
C MET A 457 23.97 11.50 7.53
N ASN A 458 23.87 11.46 6.21
CA ASN A 458 23.54 12.63 5.40
C ASN A 458 22.14 13.16 5.79
N ARG A 459 21.15 12.29 5.91
CA ARG A 459 19.81 12.69 6.36
C ARG A 459 19.80 13.23 7.78
N ALA A 460 20.60 12.66 8.68
CA ALA A 460 20.75 13.16 10.04
C ALA A 460 21.36 14.58 10.07
N GLN A 461 22.31 14.88 9.19
CA GLN A 461 22.90 16.22 9.08
C GLN A 461 21.85 17.26 8.67
N GLU A 462 20.96 16.92 7.71
CA GLU A 462 19.85 17.77 7.30
C GLU A 462 18.88 18.03 8.46
N LEU A 463 18.43 16.98 9.15
CA LEU A 463 17.50 17.08 10.27
C LEU A 463 18.08 17.86 11.47
N LEU A 464 19.39 17.79 11.69
CA LEU A 464 20.08 18.50 12.77
C LEU A 464 20.16 20.02 12.54
N THR A 465 19.94 20.51 11.33
CA THR A 465 19.87 21.95 11.06
C THR A 465 18.60 22.60 11.62
N ASP A 466 17.56 21.83 11.86
CA ASP A 466 16.32 22.28 12.49
C ASP A 466 16.39 22.10 14.01
N PRO A 467 16.34 23.20 14.81
CA PRO A 467 16.41 23.14 16.26
C PRO A 467 15.19 22.48 16.94
N GLY A 468 14.09 22.32 16.20
CA GLY A 468 12.86 21.70 16.72
C GLY A 468 13.00 20.21 17.03
N TRP A 469 13.91 19.50 16.36
CA TRP A 469 14.10 18.06 16.56
C TRP A 469 15.03 17.76 17.77
N LYS A 470 14.58 16.88 18.66
CA LYS A 470 15.45 16.34 19.71
C LYS A 470 16.40 15.29 19.13
N LEU A 471 17.61 15.16 19.71
CA LEU A 471 18.64 14.24 19.17
C LEU A 471 18.18 12.79 19.09
N TYR A 472 17.37 12.31 20.03
CA TYR A 472 16.81 10.95 19.99
C TYR A 472 15.78 10.78 18.86
N GLN A 473 15.00 11.83 18.55
CA GLN A 473 14.05 11.81 17.44
C GLN A 473 14.78 11.75 16.09
N VAL A 474 15.86 12.53 15.96
CA VAL A 474 16.72 12.44 14.76
C VAL A 474 17.29 11.03 14.59
N ALA A 475 17.79 10.41 15.69
CA ALA A 475 18.28 9.04 15.63
C ALA A 475 17.20 8.06 15.16
N GLU A 476 15.99 8.18 15.66
CA GLU A 476 14.86 7.35 15.30
C GLU A 476 14.43 7.55 13.84
N MET A 477 14.32 8.79 13.39
CA MET A 477 13.94 9.13 12.00
C MET A 477 14.94 8.62 10.95
N VAL A 478 16.21 8.44 11.34
CA VAL A 478 17.23 7.87 10.45
C VAL A 478 17.51 6.39 10.75
N GLY A 479 16.60 5.69 11.44
CA GLY A 479 16.59 4.24 11.61
C GLY A 479 17.62 3.69 12.61
N PHE A 480 18.00 4.45 13.63
CA PHE A 480 18.84 3.96 14.74
C PHE A 480 17.99 3.68 15.99
N GLU A 481 18.13 2.47 16.54
CA GLU A 481 17.45 2.11 17.79
C GLU A 481 18.04 2.79 19.02
N ASP A 482 19.38 2.95 19.05
CA ASP A 482 20.12 3.52 20.18
C ASP A 482 20.73 4.88 19.80
N ALA A 483 20.27 5.93 20.48
CA ALA A 483 20.77 7.28 20.30
C ALA A 483 22.26 7.43 20.65
N ASN A 484 22.82 6.61 21.54
CA ASN A 484 24.25 6.62 21.87
C ASN A 484 25.08 6.00 20.73
N TYR A 485 24.56 4.92 20.13
CA TYR A 485 25.20 4.30 18.98
C TYR A 485 25.13 5.23 17.76
N PHE A 486 24.00 5.89 17.54
CA PHE A 486 23.88 6.97 16.54
C PHE A 486 24.93 8.05 16.76
N ALA A 487 25.04 8.61 17.97
CA ALA A 487 25.99 9.70 18.26
C ALA A 487 27.46 9.30 18.01
N LYS A 488 27.84 8.06 18.36
CA LYS A 488 29.17 7.51 18.08
C LYS A 488 29.42 7.36 16.58
N THR A 489 28.43 6.86 15.83
CA THR A 489 28.51 6.65 14.40
C THR A 489 28.59 8.00 13.67
N PHE A 490 27.77 8.96 14.07
CA PHE A 490 27.76 10.32 13.55
C PHE A 490 29.12 11.01 13.77
N LYS A 491 29.66 10.95 14.99
CA LYS A 491 30.99 11.50 15.30
C LYS A 491 32.09 10.85 14.46
N LYS A 492 32.03 9.53 14.28
CA LYS A 492 33.01 8.81 13.44
C LYS A 492 32.98 9.26 11.97
N LYS A 493 31.80 9.62 11.44
CA LYS A 493 31.63 10.04 10.03
C LYS A 493 31.89 11.53 9.81
N THR A 494 31.44 12.39 10.74
CA THR A 494 31.47 13.86 10.59
C THR A 494 32.61 14.53 11.37
N GLY A 495 33.25 13.81 12.30
CA GLY A 495 34.26 14.36 13.19
C GLY A 495 33.69 15.06 14.43
N MET A 496 32.38 15.34 14.50
CA MET A 496 31.70 16.09 15.56
C MET A 496 30.57 15.26 16.17
N LEU A 497 30.22 15.51 17.43
CA LEU A 497 28.99 15.00 18.02
C LEU A 497 27.77 15.67 17.36
N PRO A 498 26.60 15.01 17.32
CA PRO A 498 25.37 15.61 16.76
C PRO A 498 24.99 16.95 17.38
N SER A 499 25.21 17.12 18.70
CA SER A 499 25.02 18.40 19.41
C SER A 499 25.99 19.49 18.95
N GLU A 500 27.27 19.16 18.83
CA GLU A 500 28.31 20.08 18.35
C GLU A 500 28.06 20.48 16.89
N TYR A 501 27.64 19.53 16.06
CA TYR A 501 27.29 19.79 14.67
C TYR A 501 26.10 20.75 14.55
N ARG A 502 25.05 20.55 15.34
CA ARG A 502 23.89 21.45 15.40
C ARG A 502 24.31 22.87 15.79
N GLU A 503 25.08 23.02 16.85
CA GLU A 503 25.57 24.34 17.29
C GLU A 503 26.38 25.05 16.22
N SER A 504 27.23 24.32 15.49
CA SER A 504 28.02 24.86 14.40
C SER A 504 27.23 25.33 13.17
N LYS A 505 25.98 24.86 13.02
CA LYS A 505 25.09 25.23 11.90
C LYS A 505 24.06 26.30 12.24
N LEU A 506 23.84 26.55 13.54
CA LEU A 506 22.94 27.58 14.04
C LEU A 506 23.65 28.92 14.36
N GLN A 507 25.00 28.94 14.29
CA GLN A 507 25.83 30.14 14.31
C GLN A 507 26.03 30.67 12.88
#